data_01cb30754b57cf1007aa1003f2224f07
#
_entry.id   01cb30754b57cf1007aa1003f2224f07
#
_cell.length_a   1.000
_cell.length_b   1.000
_cell.length_c   1.000
_cell.angle_alpha   90.00
_cell.angle_beta   90.00
_cell.angle_gamma   90.00
#
_symmetry.space_group_name_H-M   'P 1'
#
loop_
_entity.id
_entity.type
_entity.pdbx_description
1 polymer ?
#
loop_
_entity_poly.entity_id
_entity_poly.type
_entity_poly.pdbx_seq_one_letter_code
_entity_poly.pdbx_strand_id
1 'polypeptide(L)'
;MELLDRYKKLKHKIIERKVSFDRFLAFLEEETTWLTSPASTRYHLAEEKGLLKHSIGVAETLLRFREFLAPEIQEESCVIVGLFHDVGKLGMPGKPLYLPNDNEWLIKNRGIH
;
A
#
# COMPACT_ATOMS: atom_id res chain seq x y z
N MET A 1 1.21 13.75 -14.05
CA MET A 1 0.42 14.01 -12.84
C MET A 1 1.24 13.71 -11.60
N GLU A 2 1.22 14.61 -10.64
CA GLU A 2 1.95 14.45 -9.39
C GLU A 2 1.45 13.24 -8.61
N LEU A 3 2.34 12.62 -7.83
CA LEU A 3 2.00 11.45 -7.05
C LEU A 3 0.84 11.72 -6.08
N LEU A 4 0.87 12.86 -5.39
CA LEU A 4 -0.20 13.20 -4.44
C LEU A 4 -1.55 13.40 -5.12
N ASP A 5 -1.55 13.91 -6.35
CA ASP A 5 -2.80 14.07 -7.10
C ASP A 5 -3.38 12.71 -7.49
N ARG A 6 -2.52 11.78 -7.89
CA ARG A 6 -2.94 10.42 -8.20
C ARG A 6 -3.52 9.74 -6.95
N TYR A 7 -2.88 9.95 -5.82
CA TYR A 7 -3.32 9.41 -4.53
C TYR A 7 -4.72 9.95 -4.18
N LYS A 8 -4.91 11.26 -4.32
CA LYS A 8 -6.21 11.87 -4.05
C LYS A 8 -7.31 11.33 -4.95
N LYS A 9 -7.01 11.13 -6.23
CA LYS A 9 -7.99 10.56 -7.15
C LYS A 9 -8.43 9.18 -6.73
N LEU A 10 -7.49 8.35 -6.30
CA LEU A 10 -7.82 7.02 -5.82
C LEU A 10 -8.70 7.09 -4.57
N LYS A 11 -8.38 7.97 -3.64
CA LYS A 11 -9.17 8.11 -2.41
C LYS A 11 -10.60 8.54 -2.70
N HIS A 12 -10.81 9.34 -3.71
CA HIS A 12 -12.16 9.80 -4.08
C HIS A 12 -13.05 8.69 -4.63
N LYS A 13 -12.48 7.56 -5.01
CA LYS A 13 -13.27 6.42 -5.50
C LYS A 13 -13.87 5.59 -4.39
N ILE A 14 -13.50 5.86 -3.15
CA ILE A 14 -14.04 5.13 -2.00
C ILE A 14 -15.37 5.77 -1.60
N ILE A 15 -16.44 4.98 -1.63
CA ILE A 15 -17.79 5.46 -1.35
C ILE A 15 -18.45 4.69 -0.22
N GLU A 16 -18.65 3.40 -0.40
CA GLU A 16 -19.37 2.59 0.58
C GLU A 16 -18.56 2.32 1.84
N ARG A 17 -17.26 2.16 1.69
CA ARG A 17 -16.38 1.85 2.83
C ARG A 17 -15.57 3.04 3.28
N LYS A 18 -16.08 4.25 2.99
CA LYS A 18 -15.33 5.47 3.22
C LYS A 18 -14.91 5.66 4.68
N VAL A 19 -15.79 5.42 5.63
CA VAL A 19 -15.48 5.64 7.05
C VAL A 19 -14.33 4.73 7.50
N SER A 20 -14.43 3.45 7.21
CA SER A 20 -13.38 2.49 7.58
C SER A 20 -12.09 2.77 6.84
N PHE A 21 -12.20 3.09 5.55
CA PHE A 21 -11.04 3.39 4.73
C PHE A 21 -10.30 4.62 5.27
N ASP A 22 -11.02 5.70 5.51
CA ASP A 22 -10.41 6.94 5.99
C ASP A 22 -9.76 6.74 7.36
N ARG A 23 -10.39 5.97 8.21
CA ARG A 23 -9.84 5.67 9.54
C ARG A 23 -8.53 4.89 9.44
N PHE A 24 -8.52 3.86 8.62
CA PHE A 24 -7.30 3.05 8.43
C PHE A 24 -6.20 3.87 7.76
N LEU A 25 -6.57 4.67 6.78
CA LEU A 25 -5.60 5.49 6.07
C LEU A 25 -4.99 6.54 7.01
N ALA A 26 -5.81 7.16 7.85
CA ALA A 26 -5.30 8.12 8.84
C ALA A 26 -4.29 7.42 9.78
N PHE A 27 -4.59 6.21 10.20
CA PHE A 27 -3.66 5.45 11.01
C PHE A 27 -2.33 5.23 10.28
N LEU A 28 -2.39 4.81 9.01
CA LEU A 28 -1.17 4.58 8.24
C LEU A 28 -0.35 5.85 8.09
N GLU A 29 -1.00 6.97 7.78
CA GLU A 29 -0.29 8.22 7.54
C GLU A 29 0.28 8.83 8.82
N GLU A 30 -0.40 8.69 9.93
CA GLU A 30 0.00 9.33 11.18
C GLU A 30 0.86 8.45 12.08
N GLU A 31 0.64 7.15 12.05
CA GLU A 31 1.29 6.25 12.98
C GLU A 31 2.34 5.33 12.35
N THR A 32 2.49 5.38 11.04
CA THR A 32 3.46 4.53 10.35
C THR A 32 4.28 5.36 9.35
N THR A 33 5.22 4.69 8.70
CA THR A 33 6.04 5.31 7.66
C THR A 33 5.42 5.13 6.27
N TRP A 34 4.10 4.95 6.19
CA TRP A 34 3.39 4.73 4.94
C TRP A 34 3.75 5.75 3.85
N LEU A 35 3.81 7.03 4.22
CA LEU A 35 4.07 8.08 3.23
C LEU A 35 5.53 8.16 2.78
N THR A 36 6.45 7.61 3.54
CA THR A 36 7.88 7.79 3.25
C THR A 36 8.65 6.50 3.03
N SER A 37 8.07 5.36 3.40
CA SER A 37 8.77 4.09 3.35
C SER A 37 9.10 3.65 1.93
N PRO A 38 10.25 3.02 1.69
CA PRO A 38 10.54 2.42 0.39
C PRO A 38 9.75 1.13 0.20
N ALA A 39 9.53 0.75 -1.06
CA ALA A 39 8.84 -0.51 -1.36
C ALA A 39 9.76 -1.70 -1.11
N SER A 40 11.06 -1.50 -1.21
CA SER A 40 12.05 -2.53 -1.06
C SER A 40 13.34 -1.87 -0.61
N THR A 41 14.28 -2.67 -0.09
CA THR A 41 15.61 -2.18 0.24
C THR A 41 16.57 -2.29 -0.94
N ARG A 42 16.06 -2.63 -2.13
CA ARG A 42 16.89 -2.87 -3.31
C ARG A 42 16.58 -1.92 -4.45
N TYR A 43 17.63 -1.43 -5.10
CA TYR A 43 17.55 -0.68 -6.35
C TYR A 43 16.53 0.45 -6.34
N HIS A 44 15.83 0.61 -7.47
CA HIS A 44 14.87 1.69 -7.67
C HIS A 44 13.67 1.64 -6.72
N LEU A 45 13.42 0.49 -6.11
CA LEU A 45 12.32 0.36 -5.15
C LEU A 45 12.70 0.82 -3.74
N ALA A 46 13.97 1.20 -3.55
CA ALA A 46 14.45 1.66 -2.25
C ALA A 46 14.29 3.17 -2.04
N GLU A 47 13.73 3.88 -3.03
CA GLU A 47 13.56 5.33 -2.92
C GLU A 47 12.54 5.71 -1.86
N GLU A 48 12.67 6.90 -1.31
CA GLU A 48 11.70 7.45 -0.38
C GLU A 48 10.33 7.56 -1.07
N LYS A 49 9.27 7.24 -0.35
CA LYS A 49 7.91 7.17 -0.88
C LYS A 49 7.70 6.05 -1.89
N GLY A 50 8.69 5.16 -2.01
CA GLY A 50 8.60 4.08 -2.98
C GLY A 50 7.42 3.15 -2.74
N LEU A 51 7.10 2.87 -1.47
CA LEU A 51 5.97 2.01 -1.14
C LEU A 51 4.65 2.65 -1.58
N LEU A 52 4.46 3.92 -1.26
CA LEU A 52 3.25 4.64 -1.67
C LEU A 52 3.14 4.68 -3.19
N LYS A 53 4.22 5.02 -3.85
CA LYS A 53 4.25 5.09 -5.32
C LYS A 53 3.90 3.74 -5.95
N HIS A 54 4.50 2.67 -5.44
CA HIS A 54 4.23 1.32 -5.94
C HIS A 54 2.77 0.94 -5.71
N SER A 55 2.24 1.20 -4.53
CA SER A 55 0.87 0.85 -4.20
C SER A 55 -0.15 1.62 -5.05
N ILE A 56 0.11 2.90 -5.29
CA ILE A 56 -0.73 3.70 -6.17
C ILE A 56 -0.72 3.09 -7.59
N GLY A 57 0.46 2.73 -8.08
CA GLY A 57 0.58 2.12 -9.41
C GLY A 57 -0.19 0.81 -9.51
N VAL A 58 -0.14 -0.01 -8.48
CA VAL A 58 -0.88 -1.28 -8.47
C VAL A 58 -2.38 -1.01 -8.49
N ALA A 59 -2.86 -0.06 -7.67
CA ALA A 59 -4.28 0.29 -7.66
C ALA A 59 -4.75 0.77 -9.04
N GLU A 60 -3.96 1.62 -9.69
CA GLU A 60 -4.29 2.11 -11.02
C GLU A 60 -4.33 0.99 -12.04
N THR A 61 -3.40 0.05 -11.95
CA THR A 61 -3.37 -1.10 -12.85
C THR A 61 -4.58 -1.99 -12.64
N LEU A 62 -4.96 -2.24 -11.40
CA LEU A 62 -6.15 -3.04 -11.11
C LEU A 62 -7.41 -2.37 -11.66
N LEU A 63 -7.50 -1.04 -11.58
CA LEU A 63 -8.64 -0.33 -12.15
C LEU A 63 -8.73 -0.53 -13.66
N ARG A 64 -7.59 -0.53 -14.35
CA ARG A 64 -7.57 -0.79 -15.80
C ARG A 64 -8.01 -2.22 -16.13
N PHE A 65 -7.47 -3.19 -15.41
CA PHE A 65 -7.85 -4.58 -15.62
C PHE A 65 -9.33 -4.78 -15.36
N ARG A 66 -9.86 -4.12 -14.34
CA ARG A 66 -11.27 -4.20 -14.02
C ARG A 66 -12.14 -3.78 -15.22
N GLU A 67 -11.77 -2.70 -15.88
CA GLU A 67 -12.54 -2.20 -17.02
C GLU A 67 -12.68 -3.23 -18.13
N PHE A 68 -11.62 -3.99 -18.39
CA PHE A 68 -11.59 -4.93 -19.49
C PHE A 68 -12.06 -6.33 -19.11
N LEU A 69 -11.76 -6.77 -17.91
CA LEU A 69 -11.94 -8.16 -17.52
C LEU A 69 -13.07 -8.40 -16.53
N ALA A 70 -13.36 -7.42 -15.68
CA ALA A 70 -14.33 -7.64 -14.60
C ALA A 70 -15.01 -6.33 -14.18
N PRO A 71 -15.78 -5.71 -15.10
CA PRO A 71 -16.41 -4.41 -14.79
C PRO A 71 -17.42 -4.47 -13.65
N GLU A 72 -17.86 -5.66 -13.25
CA GLU A 72 -18.77 -5.83 -12.11
C GLU A 72 -18.10 -5.65 -10.78
N ILE A 73 -16.77 -5.68 -10.72
CA ILE A 73 -16.05 -5.44 -9.47
C ILE A 73 -16.05 -3.94 -9.18
N GLN A 74 -16.34 -3.57 -7.93
CA GLN A 74 -16.38 -2.17 -7.55
C GLN A 74 -15.00 -1.52 -7.67
N GLU A 75 -14.96 -0.29 -8.15
CA GLU A 75 -13.71 0.46 -8.24
C GLU A 75 -13.03 0.59 -6.89
N GLU A 76 -13.82 0.84 -5.83
CA GLU A 76 -13.20 0.99 -4.50
C GLU A 76 -12.52 -0.28 -4.02
N SER A 77 -12.99 -1.45 -4.43
CA SER A 77 -12.32 -2.70 -4.09
C SER A 77 -10.93 -2.75 -4.70
N CYS A 78 -10.79 -2.30 -5.93
CA CYS A 78 -9.49 -2.26 -6.61
C CYS A 78 -8.54 -1.28 -5.90
N VAL A 79 -9.06 -0.13 -5.49
CA VAL A 79 -8.26 0.86 -4.77
C VAL A 79 -7.78 0.31 -3.43
N ILE A 80 -8.69 -0.29 -2.67
CA ILE A 80 -8.35 -0.84 -1.36
C ILE A 80 -7.29 -1.93 -1.48
N VAL A 81 -7.51 -2.89 -2.37
CA VAL A 81 -6.55 -3.98 -2.55
C VAL A 81 -5.20 -3.43 -3.02
N GLY A 82 -5.22 -2.54 -4.01
CA GLY A 82 -3.99 -2.01 -4.57
C GLY A 82 -3.19 -1.19 -3.57
N LEU A 83 -3.86 -0.30 -2.84
CA LEU A 83 -3.16 0.54 -1.88
C LEU A 83 -2.62 -0.25 -0.70
N PHE A 84 -3.36 -1.26 -0.25
CA PHE A 84 -3.01 -1.91 1.01
C PHE A 84 -2.39 -3.30 0.86
N HIS A 85 -2.14 -3.76 -0.35
CA HIS A 85 -1.60 -5.11 -0.54
C HIS A 85 -0.22 -5.30 0.10
N ASP A 86 0.57 -4.24 0.21
CA ASP A 86 1.92 -4.30 0.74
C ASP A 86 2.11 -3.63 2.10
N VAL A 87 1.02 -3.25 2.78
CA VAL A 87 1.17 -2.55 4.08
C VAL A 87 1.87 -3.41 5.12
N GLY A 88 1.85 -4.72 4.95
CA GLY A 88 2.58 -5.60 5.85
C GLY A 88 4.07 -5.32 5.90
N LYS A 89 4.61 -4.67 4.89
CA LYS A 89 6.01 -4.29 4.86
C LYS A 89 6.37 -3.19 5.85
N LEU A 90 5.36 -2.50 6.38
CA LEU A 90 5.59 -1.44 7.36
C LEU A 90 5.90 -1.96 8.75
N GLY A 91 5.45 -3.17 9.07
CA GLY A 91 5.58 -3.71 10.40
C GLY A 91 4.67 -2.98 11.38
N MET A 92 5.05 -2.98 12.65
CA MET A 92 4.29 -2.30 13.70
C MET A 92 4.74 -0.84 13.79
N PRO A 93 3.87 0.06 14.26
CA PRO A 93 4.29 1.44 14.51
C PRO A 93 5.52 1.48 15.40
N GLY A 94 6.52 2.25 14.98
CA GLY A 94 7.77 2.35 15.71
C GLY A 94 8.71 1.17 15.50
N LYS A 95 8.30 0.15 14.78
CA LYS A 95 9.12 -1.03 14.50
C LYS A 95 9.01 -1.39 13.02
N PRO A 96 9.67 -0.63 12.15
CA PRO A 96 9.61 -0.89 10.72
C PRO A 96 10.07 -2.29 10.36
N LEU A 97 9.41 -2.89 9.40
CA LEU A 97 9.69 -4.26 8.99
C LEU A 97 11.11 -4.41 8.44
N TYR A 98 11.57 -3.45 7.67
CA TYR A 98 12.89 -3.51 7.05
C TYR A 98 13.98 -2.97 7.97
N LEU A 99 14.31 -3.78 8.96
CA LEU A 99 15.43 -3.57 9.84
C LEU A 99 16.56 -4.52 9.48
N PRO A 100 17.79 -4.23 9.91
CA PRO A 100 18.95 -5.05 9.53
C PRO A 100 18.84 -6.54 9.82
N ASN A 101 18.00 -6.96 10.75
CA ASN A 101 17.91 -8.36 11.15
C ASN A 101 16.57 -9.02 10.82
N ASP A 102 15.90 -8.54 9.80
CA ASP A 102 14.58 -9.04 9.44
C ASP A 102 14.55 -10.50 9.01
N ASN A 103 15.66 -11.05 8.59
CA ASN A 103 15.70 -12.44 8.16
C ASN A 103 15.23 -13.38 9.26
N GLU A 104 15.62 -13.12 10.49
CA GLU A 104 15.21 -13.92 11.62
C GLU A 104 13.70 -13.84 11.82
N TRP A 105 13.15 -12.64 11.69
CA TRP A 105 11.71 -12.42 11.80
C TRP A 105 10.96 -13.20 10.73
N LEU A 106 11.43 -13.16 9.50
CA LEU A 106 10.79 -13.85 8.40
C LEU A 106 10.74 -15.36 8.62
N ILE A 107 11.83 -15.95 9.06
CA ILE A 107 11.90 -17.37 9.34
C ILE A 107 10.91 -17.74 10.42
N LYS A 108 10.92 -16.99 11.50
CA LYS A 108 10.09 -17.28 12.66
C LYS A 108 8.60 -17.15 12.40
N ASN A 109 8.20 -16.13 11.66
CA ASN A 109 6.79 -15.80 11.48
C ASN A 109 6.12 -16.44 10.28
N ARG A 110 6.89 -16.87 9.30
CA ARG A 110 6.33 -17.50 8.11
C ARG A 110 6.38 -19.01 8.16
N GLY A 111 6.97 -19.58 9.19
CA GLY A 111 7.11 -21.01 9.30
C GLY A 111 8.07 -21.60 8.27
N ILE A 112 8.92 -20.77 7.71
CA ILE A 112 9.88 -21.18 6.69
C ILE A 112 11.20 -21.47 7.37
N HIS A 113 11.52 -22.70 7.57
CA HIS A 113 12.77 -23.03 8.22
C HIS A 113 13.11 -24.48 8.07
#